data_bbbc3cf184ec1a75b5fa046ea52fdcc2
#
_entry.id   bbbc3cf184ec1a75b5fa046ea52fdcc2
#
_cell.length_a   1.000
_cell.length_b   1.000
_cell.length_c   1.000
_cell.angle_alpha   90.00
_cell.angle_beta   90.00
_cell.angle_gamma   90.00
#
_symmetry.space_group_name_H-M   'P 1'
#
loop_
_entity.id
_entity.type
_entity.pdbx_description
1 polymer ?
#
loop_
_entity_poly.entity_id
_entity_poly.type
_entity_poly.pdbx_seq_one_letter_code
_entity_poly.pdbx_strand_id
1 'polypeptide(L)'
;MGLPMAKNLALAGYPLTVYDINQEPLKRLQATAPGVAVASAPDAVARDSEIVITMLPSGLEVREAALGANGLLHGFKPGSLLLDTSSSEPDFTKEIAAGLAKAGLSMVDAPVSGAEAGAIAAELVFMVGGDTESVARVTPLLRVLGRQMFHLGPVGSGHAMKSINNLITSITFLATAEGLVMGKAYGLDPAVMNDVLNESTGMSWISRMHIPQRVLSRRFDDPFKLDLMVKDINIALGLAEELKLTLPLSETARTLWRAAQTRIARGSSVSELVRSLELQTGVEITSATFGKNGA
;
A
#
# COMPACT_ATOMS: atom_id res chain seq x y z
N MET A 1 -7.54 -5.97 -0.78
CA MET A 1 -6.38 -6.38 0.03
C MET A 1 -6.80 -7.35 1.14
N GLY A 2 -7.66 -6.98 2.09
CA GLY A 2 -8.01 -7.82 3.25
C GLY A 2 -8.61 -9.18 2.92
N LEU A 3 -9.48 -9.26 1.91
CA LEU A 3 -10.09 -10.53 1.49
C LEU A 3 -9.07 -11.64 1.14
N PRO A 4 -8.10 -11.43 0.22
CA PRO A 4 -7.08 -12.45 -0.05
C PRO A 4 -6.19 -12.75 1.15
N MET A 5 -5.88 -11.79 2.00
CA MET A 5 -5.11 -12.04 3.24
C MET A 5 -5.89 -12.95 4.20
N ALA A 6 -7.17 -12.64 4.46
CA ALA A 6 -8.03 -13.46 5.31
C ALA A 6 -8.18 -14.89 4.75
N LYS A 7 -8.34 -15.02 3.43
CA LYS A 7 -8.39 -16.34 2.76
C LYS A 7 -7.12 -17.14 2.99
N ASN A 8 -5.94 -16.54 2.82
CA ASN A 8 -4.66 -17.22 3.00
C ASN A 8 -4.47 -17.69 4.45
N LEU A 9 -4.85 -16.88 5.44
CA LEU A 9 -4.82 -17.28 6.84
C LEU A 9 -5.79 -18.44 7.14
N ALA A 10 -7.02 -18.37 6.61
CA ALA A 10 -7.98 -19.45 6.77
C ALA A 10 -7.49 -20.77 6.15
N LEU A 11 -6.90 -20.71 4.95
CA LEU A 11 -6.31 -21.88 4.28
C LEU A 11 -5.08 -22.43 5.02
N ALA A 12 -4.36 -21.59 5.76
CA ALA A 12 -3.27 -22.01 6.64
C ALA A 12 -3.76 -22.60 7.97
N GLY A 13 -5.08 -22.71 8.19
CA GLY A 13 -5.68 -23.33 9.37
C GLY A 13 -5.88 -22.41 10.57
N TYR A 14 -5.71 -21.10 10.42
CA TYR A 14 -6.01 -20.17 11.50
C TYR A 14 -7.54 -20.00 11.65
N PRO A 15 -8.09 -20.10 12.88
CA PRO A 15 -9.47 -19.72 13.14
C PRO A 15 -9.65 -18.22 12.95
N LEU A 16 -10.64 -17.80 12.17
CA LEU A 16 -10.85 -16.40 11.84
C LEU A 16 -12.25 -15.92 12.20
N THR A 17 -12.29 -14.73 12.80
CA THR A 17 -13.48 -13.89 12.89
C THR A 17 -13.21 -12.61 12.10
N VAL A 18 -14.10 -12.28 11.15
CA VAL A 18 -13.92 -11.14 10.25
C VAL A 18 -15.05 -10.14 10.36
N TYR A 19 -14.74 -8.89 10.05
CA TYR A 19 -15.70 -7.80 9.93
C TYR A 19 -15.34 -6.91 8.74
N ASP A 20 -16.32 -6.46 8.02
CA ASP A 20 -16.22 -5.42 7.00
C ASP A 20 -17.56 -4.67 6.93
N ILE A 21 -17.52 -3.37 6.68
CA ILE A 21 -18.73 -2.57 6.43
C ILE A 21 -19.43 -2.98 5.13
N ASN A 22 -18.67 -3.51 4.17
CA ASN A 22 -19.16 -4.06 2.93
C ASN A 22 -19.37 -5.57 3.06
N GLN A 23 -20.60 -6.03 2.88
CA GLN A 23 -20.98 -7.43 3.03
C GLN A 23 -20.48 -8.34 1.88
N GLU A 24 -20.19 -7.78 0.71
CA GLU A 24 -19.84 -8.57 -0.46
C GLU A 24 -18.49 -9.32 -0.31
N PRO A 25 -17.39 -8.70 0.19
CA PRO A 25 -16.16 -9.43 0.50
C PRO A 25 -16.36 -10.54 1.53
N LEU A 26 -17.23 -10.33 2.53
CA LEU A 26 -17.51 -11.33 3.57
C LEU A 26 -18.19 -12.58 2.97
N LYS A 27 -19.21 -12.40 2.11
CA LYS A 27 -19.87 -13.49 1.39
C LYS A 27 -18.90 -14.29 0.52
N ARG A 28 -18.02 -13.57 -0.22
CA ARG A 28 -16.99 -14.20 -1.06
C ARG A 28 -15.98 -14.99 -0.24
N LEU A 29 -15.60 -14.49 0.94
CA LEU A 29 -14.70 -15.21 1.84
C LEU A 29 -15.36 -16.47 2.38
N GLN A 30 -16.59 -16.39 2.88
CA GLN A 30 -17.33 -17.56 3.40
C GLN A 30 -17.57 -18.63 2.34
N ALA A 31 -17.77 -18.24 1.07
CA ALA A 31 -17.90 -19.19 -0.04
C ALA A 31 -16.62 -19.99 -0.30
N THR A 32 -15.44 -19.43 0.02
CA THR A 32 -14.13 -20.07 -0.22
C THR A 32 -13.47 -20.61 1.04
N ALA A 33 -13.92 -20.18 2.22
CA ALA A 33 -13.45 -20.60 3.54
C ALA A 33 -14.64 -20.69 4.51
N PRO A 34 -15.44 -21.77 4.46
CA PRO A 34 -16.73 -21.87 5.18
C PRO A 34 -16.64 -21.83 6.71
N GLY A 35 -15.44 -22.05 7.28
CA GLY A 35 -15.21 -21.99 8.73
C GLY A 35 -14.99 -20.60 9.30
N VAL A 36 -14.98 -19.56 8.47
CA VAL A 36 -14.73 -18.17 8.91
C VAL A 36 -16.01 -17.58 9.54
N ALA A 37 -15.90 -17.13 10.79
CA ALA A 37 -16.96 -16.43 11.50
C ALA A 37 -17.05 -14.97 11.04
N VAL A 38 -18.26 -14.39 11.03
CA VAL A 38 -18.51 -12.98 10.71
C VAL A 38 -19.05 -12.28 11.94
N ALA A 39 -18.37 -11.22 12.38
CA ALA A 39 -18.80 -10.37 13.46
C ALA A 39 -19.65 -9.18 12.97
N SER A 40 -20.39 -8.56 13.88
CA SER A 40 -21.27 -7.42 13.58
C SER A 40 -20.58 -6.06 13.78
N ALA A 41 -19.44 -6.03 14.49
CA ALA A 41 -18.70 -4.81 14.80
C ALA A 41 -17.23 -5.14 15.16
N PRO A 42 -16.31 -4.15 15.18
CA PRO A 42 -14.91 -4.35 15.53
C PRO A 42 -14.73 -4.93 16.94
N ASP A 43 -15.45 -4.44 17.94
CA ASP A 43 -15.39 -4.96 19.33
C ASP A 43 -15.76 -6.44 19.43
N ALA A 44 -16.69 -6.90 18.59
CA ALA A 44 -17.06 -8.31 18.53
C ALA A 44 -15.95 -9.18 17.93
N VAL A 45 -15.18 -8.67 16.92
CA VAL A 45 -13.97 -9.34 16.45
C VAL A 45 -12.94 -9.47 17.55
N ALA A 46 -12.71 -8.38 18.31
CA ALA A 46 -11.68 -8.34 19.35
C ALA A 46 -11.98 -9.30 20.53
N ARG A 47 -13.26 -9.50 20.90
CA ARG A 47 -13.65 -10.41 22.00
C ARG A 47 -13.16 -11.85 21.81
N ASP A 48 -13.11 -12.30 20.57
CA ASP A 48 -12.78 -13.68 20.22
C ASP A 48 -11.38 -13.84 19.61
N SER A 49 -10.56 -12.75 19.62
CA SER A 49 -9.27 -12.73 18.98
C SER A 49 -8.15 -12.33 19.93
N GLU A 50 -7.03 -13.04 19.89
CA GLU A 50 -5.78 -12.64 20.55
C GLU A 50 -5.02 -11.60 19.73
N ILE A 51 -5.11 -11.70 18.40
CA ILE A 51 -4.48 -10.79 17.43
C ILE A 51 -5.55 -10.35 16.44
N VAL A 52 -5.75 -9.06 16.30
CA VAL A 52 -6.64 -8.49 15.27
C VAL A 52 -5.79 -7.83 14.20
N ILE A 53 -6.07 -8.15 12.93
CA ILE A 53 -5.40 -7.55 11.77
C ILE A 53 -6.32 -6.51 11.15
N THR A 54 -5.83 -5.29 10.97
CA THR A 54 -6.51 -4.25 10.20
C THR A 54 -5.88 -4.11 8.81
N MET A 55 -6.74 -3.93 7.79
CA MET A 55 -6.38 -3.61 6.41
C MET A 55 -7.44 -2.64 5.87
N LEU A 56 -7.30 -1.38 6.21
CA LEU A 56 -8.27 -0.32 6.02
C LEU A 56 -7.72 0.79 5.11
N PRO A 57 -8.57 1.71 4.58
CA PRO A 57 -8.15 2.72 3.61
C PRO A 57 -7.13 3.74 4.12
N SER A 58 -7.20 4.15 5.39
CA SER A 58 -6.28 5.13 6.00
C SER A 58 -6.15 4.96 7.51
N GLY A 59 -5.25 5.72 8.12
CA GLY A 59 -5.05 5.76 9.58
C GLY A 59 -6.28 6.26 10.34
N LEU A 60 -7.12 7.09 9.71
CA LEU A 60 -8.37 7.57 10.32
C LEU A 60 -9.35 6.43 10.53
N GLU A 61 -9.56 5.57 9.52
CA GLU A 61 -10.42 4.39 9.65
C GLU A 61 -9.84 3.36 10.63
N VAL A 62 -8.51 3.21 10.67
CA VAL A 62 -7.86 2.34 11.66
C VAL A 62 -8.08 2.88 13.08
N ARG A 63 -7.94 4.19 13.28
CA ARG A 63 -8.20 4.86 14.58
C ARG A 63 -9.64 4.67 15.03
N GLU A 64 -10.61 4.89 14.14
CA GLU A 64 -12.02 4.69 14.45
C GLU A 64 -12.32 3.21 14.77
N ALA A 65 -11.79 2.27 13.98
CA ALA A 65 -11.95 0.85 14.24
C ALA A 65 -11.28 0.41 15.55
N ALA A 66 -10.15 1.01 15.94
CA ALA A 66 -9.43 0.66 17.14
C ALA A 66 -10.01 1.33 18.41
N LEU A 67 -10.26 2.64 18.37
CA LEU A 67 -10.54 3.48 19.53
C LEU A 67 -11.96 4.08 19.54
N GLY A 68 -12.76 3.91 18.46
CA GLY A 68 -14.12 4.42 18.37
C GLY A 68 -15.09 3.76 19.36
N ALA A 69 -16.34 4.22 19.39
CA ALA A 69 -17.35 3.79 20.37
C ALA A 69 -17.63 2.28 20.40
N ASN A 70 -17.55 1.61 19.23
CA ASN A 70 -17.65 0.15 19.10
C ASN A 70 -16.31 -0.44 18.61
N GLY A 71 -15.21 0.22 18.96
CA GLY A 71 -13.88 -0.13 18.51
C GLY A 71 -13.29 -1.35 19.21
N LEU A 72 -12.20 -1.84 18.66
CA LEU A 72 -11.47 -3.03 19.15
C LEU A 72 -11.09 -2.93 20.63
N LEU A 73 -10.76 -1.72 21.10
CA LEU A 73 -10.40 -1.46 22.50
C LEU A 73 -11.45 -2.00 23.50
N HIS A 74 -12.74 -1.94 23.14
CA HIS A 74 -13.83 -2.37 24.00
C HIS A 74 -14.04 -3.89 24.02
N GLY A 75 -13.48 -4.61 23.07
CA GLY A 75 -13.58 -6.07 22.98
C GLY A 75 -12.30 -6.81 23.38
N PHE A 76 -11.15 -6.18 23.25
CA PHE A 76 -9.86 -6.81 23.54
C PHE A 76 -9.73 -7.32 24.99
N LYS A 77 -9.11 -8.46 25.13
CA LYS A 77 -8.68 -9.03 26.40
C LYS A 77 -7.26 -8.56 26.76
N PRO A 78 -6.88 -8.53 28.02
CA PRO A 78 -5.51 -8.23 28.42
C PRO A 78 -4.50 -9.09 27.64
N GLY A 79 -3.45 -8.46 27.11
CA GLY A 79 -2.44 -9.11 26.31
C GLY A 79 -2.80 -9.31 24.84
N SER A 80 -3.99 -8.91 24.37
CA SER A 80 -4.30 -8.89 22.93
C SER A 80 -3.43 -7.89 22.16
N LEU A 81 -3.34 -8.05 20.83
CA LEU A 81 -2.48 -7.27 19.97
C LEU A 81 -3.22 -6.80 18.72
N LEU A 82 -3.05 -5.54 18.36
CA LEU A 82 -3.44 -4.99 17.07
C LEU A 82 -2.26 -5.07 16.07
N LEU A 83 -2.46 -5.74 14.94
CA LEU A 83 -1.55 -5.76 13.79
C LEU A 83 -2.14 -4.91 12.66
N ASP A 84 -1.66 -3.69 12.49
CA ASP A 84 -2.13 -2.82 11.40
C ASP A 84 -1.30 -3.00 10.14
N THR A 85 -1.91 -3.51 9.08
CA THR A 85 -1.32 -3.72 7.77
C THR A 85 -1.77 -2.67 6.74
N SER A 86 -2.48 -1.65 7.17
CA SER A 86 -2.97 -0.54 6.36
C SER A 86 -1.82 0.37 5.89
N SER A 87 -2.15 1.40 5.11
CA SER A 87 -1.22 2.50 4.81
C SER A 87 -1.69 3.74 5.56
N SER A 88 -1.14 3.91 6.76
CA SER A 88 -1.55 4.90 7.75
C SER A 88 -0.46 5.97 7.96
N GLU A 89 -0.86 7.12 8.47
CA GLU A 89 0.03 8.14 8.97
C GLU A 89 0.74 7.65 10.25
N PRO A 90 2.06 7.81 10.38
CA PRO A 90 2.80 7.38 11.58
C PRO A 90 2.25 7.97 12.88
N ASP A 91 1.70 9.20 12.83
CA ASP A 91 1.15 9.87 14.02
C ASP A 91 -0.14 9.22 14.49
N PHE A 92 -1.06 8.86 13.58
CA PHE A 92 -2.23 8.05 13.95
C PHE A 92 -1.81 6.72 14.55
N THR A 93 -0.77 6.08 14.00
CA THR A 93 -0.23 4.83 14.53
C THR A 93 0.25 4.98 15.97
N LYS A 94 1.03 6.04 16.25
CA LYS A 94 1.52 6.36 17.60
C LYS A 94 0.36 6.68 18.56
N GLU A 95 -0.65 7.44 18.10
CA GLU A 95 -1.86 7.75 18.87
C GLU A 95 -2.63 6.48 19.27
N ILE A 96 -2.89 5.59 18.29
CA ILE A 96 -3.58 4.32 18.50
C ILE A 96 -2.80 3.45 19.49
N ALA A 97 -1.49 3.29 19.26
CA ALA A 97 -0.63 2.51 20.13
C ALA A 97 -0.63 3.03 21.57
N ALA A 98 -0.58 4.35 21.77
CA ALA A 98 -0.66 4.97 23.08
C ALA A 98 -2.03 4.77 23.74
N GLY A 99 -3.11 4.77 22.95
CA GLY A 99 -4.46 4.46 23.43
C GLY A 99 -4.59 3.01 23.91
N LEU A 100 -4.10 2.06 23.12
CA LEU A 100 -4.11 0.64 23.43
C LEU A 100 -3.22 0.31 24.64
N ALA A 101 -2.03 0.91 24.74
CA ALA A 101 -1.09 0.69 25.84
C ALA A 101 -1.67 1.04 27.22
N LYS A 102 -2.56 2.05 27.32
CA LYS A 102 -3.28 2.38 28.57
C LYS A 102 -4.16 1.24 29.08
N ALA A 103 -4.57 0.34 28.18
CA ALA A 103 -5.34 -0.86 28.51
C ALA A 103 -4.48 -2.14 28.58
N GLY A 104 -3.16 -2.02 28.57
CA GLY A 104 -2.25 -3.17 28.58
C GLY A 104 -2.22 -3.98 27.30
N LEU A 105 -2.53 -3.33 26.17
CA LEU A 105 -2.57 -3.94 24.83
C LEU A 105 -1.36 -3.50 24.00
N SER A 106 -0.94 -4.33 23.05
CA SER A 106 0.18 -4.06 22.17
C SER A 106 -0.28 -3.70 20.75
N MET A 107 0.58 -3.02 20.02
CA MET A 107 0.38 -2.73 18.57
C MET A 107 1.65 -2.99 17.78
N VAL A 108 1.46 -3.56 16.59
CA VAL A 108 2.48 -3.68 15.55
C VAL A 108 1.91 -3.06 14.28
N ASP A 109 2.66 -2.18 13.63
CA ASP A 109 2.36 -1.69 12.30
C ASP A 109 3.19 -2.44 11.26
N ALA A 110 2.53 -2.96 10.25
CA ALA A 110 3.14 -3.81 9.25
C ALA A 110 2.54 -3.55 7.85
N PRO A 111 2.61 -2.30 7.34
CA PRO A 111 2.14 -2.01 5.99
C PRO A 111 2.88 -2.84 4.95
N VAL A 112 2.22 -3.02 3.79
CA VAL A 112 2.62 -3.98 2.79
C VAL A 112 3.06 -3.34 1.47
N SER A 113 3.92 -4.05 0.76
CA SER A 113 4.21 -3.87 -0.66
C SER A 113 3.88 -5.16 -1.42
N GLY A 114 3.42 -5.05 -2.68
CA GLY A 114 3.01 -6.18 -3.52
C GLY A 114 1.59 -6.06 -4.08
N ALA A 115 0.82 -5.06 -3.64
CA ALA A 115 -0.57 -4.81 -4.07
C ALA A 115 -1.47 -6.05 -3.90
N GLU A 116 -2.64 -6.08 -4.56
CA GLU A 116 -3.59 -7.19 -4.45
C GLU A 116 -3.03 -8.51 -5.02
N ALA A 117 -2.22 -8.43 -6.08
CA ALA A 117 -1.57 -9.62 -6.65
C ALA A 117 -0.64 -10.31 -5.64
N GLY A 118 0.18 -9.53 -4.92
CA GLY A 118 1.02 -10.05 -3.85
C GLY A 118 0.23 -10.62 -2.67
N ALA A 119 -0.93 -10.02 -2.34
CA ALA A 119 -1.82 -10.54 -1.30
C ALA A 119 -2.46 -11.87 -1.72
N ILE A 120 -2.87 -12.03 -2.98
CA ILE A 120 -3.43 -13.27 -3.52
C ILE A 120 -2.38 -14.38 -3.52
N ALA A 121 -1.15 -14.06 -3.95
CA ALA A 121 -0.05 -15.01 -4.06
C ALA A 121 0.64 -15.32 -2.72
N ALA A 122 0.28 -14.65 -1.62
CA ALA A 122 0.99 -14.70 -0.34
C ALA A 122 2.48 -14.27 -0.47
N GLU A 123 2.75 -13.29 -1.31
CA GLU A 123 4.09 -12.76 -1.61
C GLU A 123 4.29 -11.31 -1.15
N LEU A 124 3.52 -10.88 -0.16
CA LEU A 124 3.66 -9.53 0.38
C LEU A 124 5.04 -9.31 1.00
N VAL A 125 5.51 -8.08 0.93
CA VAL A 125 6.67 -7.61 1.68
C VAL A 125 6.18 -6.70 2.79
N PHE A 126 6.48 -7.05 4.04
CA PHE A 126 6.06 -6.33 5.23
C PHE A 126 7.16 -5.40 5.75
N MET A 127 6.79 -4.17 6.07
CA MET A 127 7.62 -3.17 6.75
C MET A 127 7.12 -3.06 8.18
N VAL A 128 7.87 -3.64 9.15
CA VAL A 128 7.33 -3.90 10.49
C VAL A 128 7.90 -2.92 11.51
N GLY A 129 7.01 -2.26 12.25
CA GLY A 129 7.31 -1.46 13.43
C GLY A 129 6.61 -2.03 14.66
N GLY A 130 7.35 -2.13 15.78
CA GLY A 130 6.84 -2.65 17.04
C GLY A 130 7.97 -3.11 17.95
N ASP A 131 7.66 -3.42 19.21
CA ASP A 131 8.63 -4.05 20.08
C ASP A 131 8.92 -5.50 19.65
N THR A 132 10.06 -6.02 20.05
CA THR A 132 10.56 -7.33 19.62
C THR A 132 9.62 -8.48 20.01
N GLU A 133 8.99 -8.42 21.17
CA GLU A 133 8.09 -9.46 21.66
C GLU A 133 6.79 -9.47 20.84
N SER A 134 6.18 -8.30 20.66
CA SER A 134 4.97 -8.14 19.84
C SER A 134 5.22 -8.56 18.38
N VAL A 135 6.36 -8.20 17.80
CA VAL A 135 6.75 -8.61 16.44
C VAL A 135 6.94 -10.13 16.35
N ALA A 136 7.56 -10.76 17.34
CA ALA A 136 7.71 -12.22 17.38
C ALA A 136 6.34 -12.93 17.36
N ARG A 137 5.34 -12.41 18.07
CA ARG A 137 3.98 -12.97 18.13
C ARG A 137 3.26 -12.93 16.78
N VAL A 138 3.45 -11.87 15.97
CA VAL A 138 2.80 -11.73 14.66
C VAL A 138 3.58 -12.37 13.52
N THR A 139 4.86 -12.67 13.71
CA THR A 139 5.74 -13.25 12.69
C THR A 139 5.17 -14.51 12.01
N PRO A 140 4.55 -15.48 12.71
CA PRO A 140 3.94 -16.63 12.06
C PRO A 140 2.82 -16.26 11.06
N LEU A 141 2.01 -15.25 11.40
CA LEU A 141 0.94 -14.75 10.52
C LEU A 141 1.51 -14.04 9.30
N LEU A 142 2.54 -13.20 9.49
CA LEU A 142 3.19 -12.48 8.40
C LEU A 142 3.87 -13.42 7.41
N ARG A 143 4.43 -14.56 7.88
CA ARG A 143 5.02 -15.59 7.02
C ARG A 143 4.01 -16.34 6.15
N VAL A 144 2.76 -16.45 6.59
CA VAL A 144 1.66 -17.01 5.77
C VAL A 144 1.23 -16.03 4.69
N LEU A 145 1.34 -14.72 4.95
CA LEU A 145 0.83 -13.67 4.08
C LEU A 145 1.85 -13.13 3.10
N GLY A 146 3.15 -13.37 3.34
CA GLY A 146 4.19 -12.76 2.52
C GLY A 146 5.51 -13.51 2.52
N ARG A 147 6.33 -13.13 1.55
CA ARG A 147 7.65 -13.74 1.30
C ARG A 147 8.78 -13.14 2.14
N GLN A 148 8.58 -11.92 2.64
CA GLN A 148 9.63 -11.16 3.33
C GLN A 148 9.04 -10.18 4.34
N MET A 149 9.73 -10.01 5.49
CA MET A 149 9.45 -8.98 6.48
C MET A 149 10.74 -8.30 6.93
N PHE A 150 10.65 -7.00 7.20
CA PHE A 150 11.76 -6.20 7.73
C PHE A 150 11.30 -5.52 9.01
N HIS A 151 11.92 -5.86 10.14
CA HIS A 151 11.69 -5.16 11.40
C HIS A 151 12.56 -3.90 11.45
N LEU A 152 11.92 -2.73 11.49
CA LEU A 152 12.52 -1.42 11.25
C LEU A 152 12.74 -0.59 12.51
N GLY A 153 12.13 -1.00 13.62
CA GLY A 153 12.23 -0.27 14.88
C GLY A 153 10.91 -0.24 15.66
N PRO A 154 10.70 0.76 16.51
CA PRO A 154 9.48 0.86 17.32
C PRO A 154 8.23 1.06 16.48
N VAL A 155 7.06 1.01 17.12
CA VAL A 155 5.74 1.23 16.49
C VAL A 155 5.71 2.57 15.73
N GLY A 156 5.17 2.54 14.50
CA GLY A 156 5.17 3.64 13.55
C GLY A 156 6.32 3.59 12.52
N SER A 157 7.37 2.79 12.77
CA SER A 157 8.52 2.68 11.83
C SER A 157 8.13 2.01 10.51
N GLY A 158 7.21 1.08 10.53
CA GLY A 158 6.69 0.43 9.32
C GLY A 158 5.94 1.41 8.43
N HIS A 159 5.00 2.17 8.99
CA HIS A 159 4.24 3.20 8.26
C HIS A 159 5.14 4.33 7.75
N ALA A 160 6.13 4.78 8.54
CA ALA A 160 7.12 5.73 8.08
C ALA A 160 7.89 5.21 6.86
N MET A 161 8.39 3.97 6.92
CA MET A 161 9.11 3.37 5.79
C MET A 161 8.20 3.18 4.58
N LYS A 162 6.94 2.81 4.78
CA LYS A 162 5.96 2.68 3.69
C LYS A 162 5.74 4.00 2.97
N SER A 163 5.57 5.10 3.70
CA SER A 163 5.39 6.42 3.10
C SER A 163 6.65 6.88 2.34
N ILE A 164 7.84 6.65 2.89
CA ILE A 164 9.12 6.93 2.24
C ILE A 164 9.26 6.12 0.94
N ASN A 165 8.95 4.81 0.98
CA ASN A 165 8.98 3.97 -0.22
C ASN A 165 8.07 4.52 -1.32
N ASN A 166 6.83 4.89 -0.99
CA ASN A 166 5.89 5.40 -1.97
C ASN A 166 6.26 6.80 -2.47
N LEU A 167 6.87 7.65 -1.64
CA LEU A 167 7.43 8.91 -2.06
C LEU A 167 8.54 8.71 -3.12
N ILE A 168 9.50 7.81 -2.88
CA ILE A 168 10.56 7.47 -3.85
C ILE A 168 9.94 6.92 -5.14
N THR A 169 8.96 6.03 -5.02
CA THR A 169 8.23 5.47 -6.18
C THR A 169 7.55 6.57 -7.00
N SER A 170 6.93 7.55 -6.36
CA SER A 170 6.25 8.66 -7.03
C SER A 170 7.22 9.55 -7.82
N ILE A 171 8.39 9.80 -7.27
CA ILE A 171 9.45 10.60 -7.91
C ILE A 171 10.05 9.85 -9.09
N THR A 172 10.37 8.57 -8.92
CA THR A 172 10.91 7.76 -10.02
C THR A 172 9.90 7.58 -11.15
N PHE A 173 8.60 7.58 -10.83
CA PHE A 173 7.55 7.51 -11.84
C PHE A 173 7.52 8.77 -12.71
N LEU A 174 7.52 9.96 -12.09
CA LEU A 174 7.61 11.24 -12.82
C LEU A 174 8.85 11.29 -13.69
N ALA A 175 10.02 11.02 -13.12
CA ALA A 175 11.29 11.07 -13.84
C ALA A 175 11.32 10.13 -15.05
N THR A 176 10.83 8.89 -14.90
CA THR A 176 10.75 7.91 -15.97
C THR A 176 9.77 8.36 -17.06
N ALA A 177 8.59 8.86 -16.68
CA ALA A 177 7.58 9.32 -17.63
C ALA A 177 8.06 10.53 -18.46
N GLU A 178 8.66 11.53 -17.81
CA GLU A 178 9.22 12.72 -18.47
C GLU A 178 10.37 12.33 -19.42
N GLY A 179 11.26 11.44 -18.99
CA GLY A 179 12.35 10.93 -19.83
C GLY A 179 11.83 10.23 -21.08
N LEU A 180 10.79 9.39 -20.96
CA LEU A 180 10.19 8.70 -22.09
C LEU A 180 9.47 9.67 -23.05
N VAL A 181 8.76 10.68 -22.55
CA VAL A 181 8.14 11.73 -23.37
C VAL A 181 9.20 12.51 -24.13
N MET A 182 10.27 12.95 -23.45
CA MET A 182 11.37 13.69 -24.06
C MET A 182 12.06 12.88 -25.18
N GLY A 183 12.36 11.61 -24.91
CA GLY A 183 12.99 10.74 -25.92
C GLY A 183 12.06 10.44 -27.09
N LYS A 184 10.76 10.23 -26.85
CA LYS A 184 9.76 10.07 -27.91
C LYS A 184 9.67 11.31 -28.80
N ALA A 185 9.66 12.50 -28.20
CA ALA A 185 9.67 13.75 -28.95
C ALA A 185 10.94 13.94 -29.79
N TYR A 186 12.07 13.42 -29.31
CA TYR A 186 13.33 13.40 -30.07
C TYR A 186 13.34 12.37 -31.23
N GLY A 187 12.41 11.40 -31.21
CA GLY A 187 12.30 10.37 -32.26
C GLY A 187 12.77 8.97 -31.83
N LEU A 188 13.07 8.77 -30.55
CA LEU A 188 13.41 7.44 -30.01
C LEU A 188 12.14 6.59 -29.82
N ASP A 189 12.27 5.26 -29.95
CA ASP A 189 11.19 4.35 -29.65
C ASP A 189 11.13 4.09 -28.11
N PRO A 190 9.98 4.37 -27.44
CA PRO A 190 9.87 4.23 -26.01
C PRO A 190 10.08 2.82 -25.45
N ALA A 191 9.80 1.76 -26.21
CA ALA A 191 10.11 0.39 -25.77
C ALA A 191 11.62 0.16 -25.70
N VAL A 192 12.34 0.53 -26.77
CA VAL A 192 13.80 0.44 -26.81
C VAL A 192 14.43 1.32 -25.73
N MET A 193 13.92 2.52 -25.53
CA MET A 193 14.37 3.39 -24.42
C MET A 193 14.21 2.70 -23.06
N ASN A 194 13.06 2.08 -22.83
CA ASN A 194 12.80 1.40 -21.57
C ASN A 194 13.72 0.19 -21.35
N ASP A 195 14.05 -0.55 -22.43
CA ASP A 195 15.02 -1.64 -22.36
C ASP A 195 16.42 -1.11 -22.00
N VAL A 196 16.86 -0.02 -22.64
CA VAL A 196 18.14 0.65 -22.29
C VAL A 196 18.14 1.14 -20.84
N LEU A 197 17.06 1.75 -20.37
CA LEU A 197 16.94 2.18 -18.96
C LEU A 197 17.10 1.00 -18.00
N ASN A 198 16.49 -0.14 -18.30
CA ASN A 198 16.55 -1.33 -17.46
C ASN A 198 17.91 -2.02 -17.41
N GLU A 199 18.76 -1.81 -18.40
CA GLU A 199 20.14 -2.30 -18.45
C GLU A 199 21.16 -1.23 -18.02
N SER A 200 20.69 -0.05 -17.61
CA SER A 200 21.52 1.11 -17.26
C SER A 200 21.18 1.67 -15.87
N THR A 201 21.92 2.69 -15.45
CA THR A 201 21.77 3.32 -14.12
C THR A 201 20.43 4.03 -13.87
N GLY A 202 19.65 4.28 -14.91
CA GLY A 202 18.30 4.84 -14.82
C GLY A 202 17.22 3.82 -14.43
N MET A 203 17.58 2.56 -14.22
CA MET A 203 16.66 1.49 -13.86
C MET A 203 15.93 1.79 -12.55
N SER A 204 14.65 1.50 -12.53
CA SER A 204 13.78 1.54 -11.35
C SER A 204 12.74 0.44 -11.41
N TRP A 205 12.02 0.22 -10.29
CA TRP A 205 10.87 -0.68 -10.32
C TRP A 205 9.80 -0.19 -11.31
N ILE A 206 9.65 1.12 -11.47
CA ILE A 206 8.72 1.73 -12.42
C ILE A 206 9.10 1.37 -13.86
N SER A 207 10.37 1.57 -14.27
CA SER A 207 10.82 1.22 -15.62
C SER A 207 10.73 -0.28 -15.91
N ARG A 208 11.02 -1.11 -14.89
CA ARG A 208 11.02 -2.57 -15.04
C ARG A 208 9.61 -3.17 -15.11
N MET A 209 8.67 -2.66 -14.31
CA MET A 209 7.34 -3.28 -14.12
C MET A 209 6.21 -2.43 -14.69
N HIS A 210 6.08 -1.17 -14.27
CA HIS A 210 4.92 -0.34 -14.64
C HIS A 210 4.94 0.08 -16.11
N ILE A 211 6.07 0.56 -16.59
CA ILE A 211 6.16 1.07 -17.96
C ILE A 211 5.76 0.01 -18.98
N PRO A 212 6.35 -1.21 -19.02
CA PRO A 212 5.92 -2.21 -20.00
C PRO A 212 4.49 -2.69 -19.79
N GLN A 213 4.10 -2.97 -18.53
CA GLN A 213 2.84 -3.63 -18.27
C GLN A 213 1.62 -2.70 -18.38
N ARG A 214 1.78 -1.40 -18.19
CA ARG A 214 0.66 -0.45 -18.09
C ARG A 214 0.72 0.68 -19.12
N VAL A 215 1.91 1.24 -19.35
CA VAL A 215 2.08 2.40 -20.22
C VAL A 215 2.29 1.99 -21.67
N LEU A 216 3.32 1.19 -21.97
CA LEU A 216 3.59 0.72 -23.34
C LEU A 216 2.50 -0.21 -23.86
N SER A 217 1.89 -1.02 -22.99
CA SER A 217 0.72 -1.83 -23.32
C SER A 217 -0.56 -1.00 -23.52
N ARG A 218 -0.56 0.28 -23.14
CA ARG A 218 -1.72 1.21 -23.16
C ARG A 218 -2.90 0.77 -22.30
N ARG A 219 -2.70 -0.14 -21.34
CA ARG A 219 -3.77 -0.68 -20.49
C ARG A 219 -4.20 0.30 -19.42
N PHE A 220 -3.28 0.99 -18.74
CA PHE A 220 -3.50 1.95 -17.66
C PHE A 220 -4.47 1.44 -16.56
N ASP A 221 -4.37 0.16 -16.23
CA ASP A 221 -5.31 -0.58 -15.39
C ASP A 221 -4.73 -1.05 -14.05
N ASP A 222 -3.78 -0.31 -13.49
CA ASP A 222 -3.25 -0.63 -12.17
C ASP A 222 -4.37 -0.68 -11.12
N PRO A 223 -4.35 -1.65 -10.22
CA PRO A 223 -5.26 -1.68 -9.09
C PRO A 223 -4.98 -0.54 -8.09
N PHE A 224 -3.73 -0.05 -8.03
CA PHE A 224 -3.36 1.09 -7.19
C PHE A 224 -3.82 2.41 -7.84
N LYS A 225 -4.56 3.21 -7.07
CA LYS A 225 -5.20 4.42 -7.58
C LYS A 225 -4.30 5.64 -7.45
N LEU A 226 -4.45 6.58 -8.39
CA LEU A 226 -3.73 7.86 -8.38
C LEU A 226 -4.00 8.64 -7.08
N ASP A 227 -5.25 8.66 -6.61
CA ASP A 227 -5.62 9.30 -5.35
C ASP A 227 -4.87 8.71 -4.13
N LEU A 228 -4.61 7.40 -4.13
CA LEU A 228 -3.84 6.74 -3.07
C LEU A 228 -2.36 7.14 -3.12
N MET A 229 -1.78 7.32 -4.30
CA MET A 229 -0.40 7.82 -4.42
C MET A 229 -0.29 9.26 -3.90
N VAL A 230 -1.25 10.13 -4.24
CA VAL A 230 -1.29 11.50 -3.72
C VAL A 230 -1.44 11.50 -2.19
N LYS A 231 -2.28 10.62 -1.63
CA LYS A 231 -2.40 10.43 -0.18
C LYS A 231 -1.05 10.05 0.42
N ASP A 232 -0.38 9.05 -0.14
CA ASP A 232 0.88 8.53 0.41
C ASP A 232 2.02 9.56 0.32
N ILE A 233 2.07 10.38 -0.73
CA ILE A 233 2.99 11.52 -0.83
C ILE A 233 2.72 12.54 0.29
N ASN A 234 1.44 12.85 0.56
CA ASN A 234 1.08 13.77 1.63
C ASN A 234 1.48 13.22 3.01
N ILE A 235 1.33 11.91 3.26
CA ILE A 235 1.79 11.25 4.49
C ILE A 235 3.31 11.42 4.65
N ALA A 236 4.08 11.15 3.60
CA ALA A 236 5.54 11.28 3.64
C ALA A 236 5.99 12.74 3.90
N LEU A 237 5.31 13.70 3.28
CA LEU A 237 5.64 15.12 3.49
C LEU A 237 5.15 15.63 4.84
N GLY A 238 4.03 15.13 5.38
CA GLY A 238 3.63 15.38 6.77
C GLY A 238 4.69 14.92 7.76
N LEU A 239 5.25 13.72 7.56
CA LEU A 239 6.38 13.24 8.36
C LEU A 239 7.63 14.13 8.21
N ALA A 240 7.93 14.65 7.01
CA ALA A 240 9.03 15.58 6.80
C ALA A 240 8.81 16.91 7.54
N GLU A 241 7.58 17.44 7.53
CA GLU A 241 7.18 18.65 8.25
C GLU A 241 7.35 18.47 9.77
N GLU A 242 6.90 17.33 10.33
CA GLU A 242 7.07 16.98 11.75
C GLU A 242 8.57 16.96 12.13
N LEU A 243 9.40 16.39 11.26
CA LEU A 243 10.85 16.32 11.42
C LEU A 243 11.59 17.64 11.06
N LYS A 244 10.87 18.68 10.65
CA LYS A 244 11.40 19.98 10.21
C LYS A 244 12.40 19.87 9.06
N LEU A 245 12.15 18.95 8.13
CA LEU A 245 12.97 18.73 6.94
C LEU A 245 12.38 19.47 5.74
N THR A 246 13.23 20.14 4.97
CA THR A 246 12.88 20.74 3.68
C THR A 246 13.32 19.82 2.57
N LEU A 247 12.35 19.28 1.81
CA LEU A 247 12.57 18.31 0.75
C LEU A 247 12.04 18.84 -0.60
N PRO A 248 12.80 19.73 -1.30
CA PRO A 248 12.28 20.47 -2.46
C PRO A 248 11.86 19.59 -3.64
N LEU A 249 12.56 18.49 -3.91
CA LEU A 249 12.17 17.53 -4.94
C LEU A 249 10.82 16.86 -4.63
N SER A 250 10.61 16.49 -3.38
CA SER A 250 9.38 15.87 -2.91
C SER A 250 8.19 16.83 -2.97
N GLU A 251 8.40 18.11 -2.66
CA GLU A 251 7.39 19.18 -2.81
C GLU A 251 7.01 19.40 -4.28
N THR A 252 7.99 19.38 -5.16
CA THR A 252 7.75 19.46 -6.61
C THR A 252 6.95 18.25 -7.08
N ALA A 253 7.32 17.04 -6.66
CA ALA A 253 6.59 15.83 -6.97
C ALA A 253 5.13 15.92 -6.49
N ARG A 254 4.87 16.34 -5.24
CA ARG A 254 3.52 16.55 -4.71
C ARG A 254 2.70 17.47 -5.60
N THR A 255 3.28 18.58 -6.04
CA THR A 255 2.63 19.56 -6.90
C THR A 255 2.23 18.94 -8.24
N LEU A 256 3.13 18.19 -8.88
CA LEU A 256 2.88 17.54 -10.16
C LEU A 256 1.83 16.43 -10.06
N TRP A 257 1.88 15.61 -9.00
CA TRP A 257 0.88 14.58 -8.74
C TRP A 257 -0.51 15.16 -8.47
N ARG A 258 -0.62 16.23 -7.70
CA ARG A 258 -1.90 16.95 -7.48
C ARG A 258 -2.43 17.57 -8.76
N ALA A 259 -1.56 18.13 -9.60
CA ALA A 259 -1.97 18.66 -10.90
C ALA A 259 -2.50 17.54 -11.82
N ALA A 260 -1.91 16.35 -11.82
CA ALA A 260 -2.45 15.20 -12.54
C ALA A 260 -3.81 14.77 -11.96
N GLN A 261 -3.96 14.71 -10.64
CA GLN A 261 -5.21 14.36 -9.96
C GLN A 261 -6.38 15.27 -10.35
N THR A 262 -6.14 16.56 -10.65
CA THR A 262 -7.19 17.49 -11.10
C THR A 262 -7.58 17.29 -12.56
N ARG A 263 -6.71 16.69 -13.38
CA ARG A 263 -6.98 16.48 -14.83
C ARG A 263 -7.57 15.11 -15.12
N ILE A 264 -7.29 14.14 -14.27
CA ILE A 264 -7.67 12.74 -14.47
C ILE A 264 -8.92 12.41 -13.64
N ALA A 265 -9.79 11.55 -14.17
CA ALA A 265 -10.99 11.15 -13.48
C ALA A 265 -10.69 10.53 -12.09
N ARG A 266 -11.53 10.84 -11.11
CA ARG A 266 -11.40 10.30 -9.75
C ARG A 266 -11.45 8.77 -9.76
N GLY A 267 -10.59 8.13 -8.98
CA GLY A 267 -10.52 6.68 -8.90
C GLY A 267 -9.76 6.00 -10.05
N SER A 268 -9.11 6.79 -10.91
CA SER A 268 -8.28 6.27 -12.00
C SER A 268 -7.01 5.58 -11.48
N SER A 269 -6.43 4.76 -12.34
CA SER A 269 -5.16 4.07 -12.11
C SER A 269 -4.01 5.05 -11.90
N VAL A 270 -3.02 4.66 -11.11
CA VAL A 270 -1.80 5.46 -10.88
C VAL A 270 -1.03 5.74 -12.18
N SER A 271 -1.06 4.81 -13.15
CA SER A 271 -0.40 4.98 -14.44
C SER A 271 -1.04 6.06 -15.34
N GLU A 272 -2.26 6.51 -15.04
CA GLU A 272 -2.89 7.64 -15.72
C GLU A 272 -2.15 8.97 -15.52
N LEU A 273 -1.21 9.03 -14.55
CA LEU A 273 -0.24 10.13 -14.46
C LEU A 273 0.46 10.36 -15.82
N VAL A 274 0.84 9.28 -16.50
CA VAL A 274 1.50 9.36 -17.81
C VAL A 274 0.56 9.96 -18.87
N ARG A 275 -0.73 9.57 -18.87
CA ARG A 275 -1.70 10.19 -19.78
C ARG A 275 -1.89 11.67 -19.49
N SER A 276 -1.88 12.08 -18.22
CA SER A 276 -1.89 13.51 -17.87
C SER A 276 -0.70 14.25 -18.50
N LEU A 277 0.47 13.64 -18.52
CA LEU A 277 1.68 14.20 -19.11
C LEU A 277 1.60 14.19 -20.66
N GLU A 278 1.11 13.11 -21.26
CA GLU A 278 0.85 13.03 -22.70
C GLU A 278 -0.10 14.12 -23.20
N LEU A 279 -1.20 14.34 -22.48
CA LEU A 279 -2.15 15.41 -22.77
C LEU A 279 -1.53 16.81 -22.66
N GLN A 280 -0.63 16.99 -21.70
CA GLN A 280 0.03 18.27 -21.47
C GLN A 280 1.10 18.59 -22.52
N THR A 281 1.79 17.58 -23.01
CA THR A 281 2.93 17.72 -23.94
C THR A 281 2.53 17.51 -25.40
N GLY A 282 1.39 16.87 -25.66
CA GLY A 282 0.97 16.43 -27.00
C GLY A 282 1.79 15.24 -27.54
N VAL A 283 2.56 14.57 -26.68
CA VAL A 283 3.44 13.44 -27.05
C VAL A 283 2.95 12.16 -26.39
N GLU A 284 2.45 11.22 -27.19
CA GLU A 284 2.04 9.90 -26.71
C GLU A 284 3.20 8.92 -26.60
N ILE A 285 3.34 8.22 -25.48
CA ILE A 285 4.35 7.16 -25.26
C ILE A 285 3.84 5.86 -25.90
N THR A 286 3.85 5.82 -27.23
CA THR A 286 3.52 4.64 -28.04
C THR A 286 4.75 4.09 -28.73
N SER A 287 4.84 2.76 -28.85
CA SER A 287 5.94 2.08 -29.52
C SER A 287 5.43 1.20 -30.65
N ALA A 288 6.09 1.25 -31.81
CA ALA A 288 5.83 0.36 -32.95
C ALA A 288 6.43 -1.05 -32.73
N THR A 289 7.36 -1.19 -31.80
CA THR A 289 8.11 -2.43 -31.53
C THR A 289 7.61 -3.19 -30.31
N PHE A 290 6.81 -2.56 -29.45
CA PHE A 290 6.30 -3.19 -28.22
C PHE A 290 5.43 -4.41 -28.54
N GLY A 291 5.76 -5.54 -27.94
CA GLY A 291 5.05 -6.82 -28.15
C GLY A 291 5.48 -7.61 -29.41
N LYS A 292 6.41 -7.09 -30.24
CA LYS A 292 6.94 -7.81 -31.40
C LYS A 292 8.18 -8.66 -31.09
N ASN A 293 8.86 -8.38 -29.97
CA ASN A 293 10.10 -9.06 -29.57
C ASN A 293 9.89 -10.12 -28.47
N GLY A 294 8.65 -10.55 -28.22
CA GLY A 294 8.29 -11.50 -27.17
C GLY A 294 7.30 -12.57 -27.64
N ALA A 295 7.55 -13.15 -28.81
CA ALA A 295 6.89 -14.39 -29.26
C ALA A 295 7.93 -15.50 -29.35
#